data_14c4881cee2278aa856a782d9476cb6b
#
_entry.id   14c4881cee2278aa856a782d9476cb6b
#
_cell.length_a   1.000
_cell.length_b   1.000
_cell.length_c   1.000
_cell.angle_alpha   90.00
_cell.angle_beta   90.00
_cell.angle_gamma   90.00
#
_symmetry.space_group_name_H-M   'P 1'
#
loop_
_entity.id
_entity.type
_entity.pdbx_description
1 polymer ?
#
loop_
_entity_poly.entity_id
_entity_poly.type
_entity_poly.pdbx_seq_one_letter_code
_entity_poly.pdbx_strand_id
1 'polypeptide(L)'
;MNRITTTDPYRVYIYICFLSQLFFTFNFTVNLLYHVQTVKLDPLQLVLIGAVLELSVFLFEIPTGVVSDLKSRKLSIIIGYVLIGIGFLIEGVFPYFVTVLVAQIAWGIGYTFTSGSQQAWIADEIGEERASLVFIKGAKAGNLGQIIAIPFSILMGYFMINLPIIISGLCMIGLAVYLMIFMKEENFKALDIEERISTLGSMKENIGNIISYSKASFIMRMLFLIALFVGFYSEGFDRLWIAHFLEVSNISALTDEKLVVLMGGIQFIVVLVSFAALHLMNRSSIHQNLRQIYVVLFVASLLVVISLIGFAFSRYVISLLIFYVIIQVTRQVMYPLEDIWLNKIIPDSSIRATFFSVKGQVDAIGQIGGGPVIGVIATGFTIKIALIVSAILLTPVLLLYKVVLNKSRE
;
A
#
# COMPACT_ATOMS: atom_id res chain seq x y z
N MET A 1 -9.09 37.60 -23.81
CA MET A 1 -8.45 36.39 -23.28
C MET A 1 -9.15 36.06 -21.97
N ASN A 2 -10.02 35.06 -22.00
CA ASN A 2 -10.82 34.66 -20.84
C ASN A 2 -9.89 34.14 -19.72
N ARG A 3 -10.00 34.76 -18.56
CA ARG A 3 -9.39 34.20 -17.32
C ARG A 3 -9.98 32.81 -17.10
N ILE A 4 -9.22 31.79 -17.39
CA ILE A 4 -9.51 30.44 -16.89
C ILE A 4 -9.60 30.60 -15.36
N THR A 5 -10.79 30.39 -14.82
CA THR A 5 -11.06 30.50 -13.39
C THR A 5 -10.17 29.52 -12.68
N THR A 6 -9.18 30.03 -11.98
CA THR A 6 -8.20 29.25 -11.24
C THR A 6 -8.93 28.46 -10.14
N THR A 7 -8.77 27.15 -10.18
CA THR A 7 -9.45 26.25 -9.26
C THR A 7 -8.82 26.36 -7.86
N ASP A 8 -9.65 26.45 -6.83
CA ASP A 8 -9.22 26.44 -5.42
C ASP A 8 -8.32 25.20 -5.13
N PRO A 9 -7.11 25.37 -4.57
CA PRO A 9 -6.21 24.27 -4.22
C PRO A 9 -6.89 23.16 -3.40
N TYR A 10 -7.77 23.52 -2.47
CA TYR A 10 -8.55 22.55 -1.70
C TYR A 10 -9.37 21.61 -2.60
N ARG A 11 -10.07 22.15 -3.61
CA ARG A 11 -10.87 21.32 -4.52
C ARG A 11 -10.00 20.42 -5.38
N VAL A 12 -8.88 20.94 -5.88
CA VAL A 12 -7.92 20.15 -6.66
C VAL A 12 -7.39 18.99 -5.84
N TYR A 13 -7.02 19.19 -4.57
CA TYR A 13 -6.55 18.15 -3.69
C TYR A 13 -7.61 17.06 -3.46
N ILE A 14 -8.86 17.44 -3.20
CA ILE A 14 -9.95 16.48 -3.02
C ILE A 14 -10.19 15.67 -4.31
N TYR A 15 -10.11 16.31 -5.49
CA TYR A 15 -10.21 15.60 -6.78
C TYR A 15 -9.03 14.65 -7.00
N ILE A 16 -7.81 15.05 -6.65
CA ILE A 16 -6.64 14.15 -6.69
C ILE A 16 -6.90 12.91 -5.83
N CYS A 17 -7.26 13.09 -4.56
CA CYS A 17 -7.50 11.97 -3.65
C CYS A 17 -8.62 11.04 -4.14
N PHE A 18 -9.72 11.60 -4.62
CA PHE A 18 -10.85 10.83 -5.14
C PHE A 18 -10.49 10.07 -6.42
N LEU A 19 -9.99 10.79 -7.44
CA LEU A 19 -9.73 10.21 -8.76
C LEU A 19 -8.57 9.24 -8.76
N SER A 20 -7.47 9.56 -8.06
CA SER A 20 -6.33 8.65 -7.99
C SER A 20 -6.73 7.33 -7.34
N GLN A 21 -7.43 7.37 -6.21
CA GLN A 21 -7.88 6.16 -5.52
C GLN A 21 -8.90 5.37 -6.36
N LEU A 22 -9.79 6.06 -7.07
CA LEU A 22 -10.74 5.45 -8.00
C LEU A 22 -10.00 4.69 -9.12
N PHE A 23 -9.01 5.33 -9.75
CA PHE A 23 -8.27 4.73 -10.85
C PHE A 23 -7.33 3.62 -10.40
N PHE A 24 -6.63 3.78 -9.26
CA PHE A 24 -5.88 2.68 -8.66
C PHE A 24 -6.77 1.46 -8.39
N THR A 25 -7.97 1.68 -7.86
CA THR A 25 -8.90 0.59 -7.55
C THR A 25 -9.43 -0.08 -8.81
N PHE A 26 -9.62 0.64 -9.93
CA PHE A 26 -9.94 0.00 -11.21
C PHE A 26 -8.91 -1.07 -11.56
N ASN A 27 -7.63 -0.75 -11.47
CA ASN A 27 -6.54 -1.68 -11.73
C ASN A 27 -6.53 -2.82 -10.70
N PHE A 28 -6.40 -2.49 -9.41
CA PHE A 28 -6.16 -3.48 -8.35
C PHE A 28 -7.33 -4.43 -8.08
N THR A 29 -8.52 -4.14 -8.57
CA THR A 29 -9.66 -5.09 -8.48
C THR A 29 -9.45 -6.32 -9.36
N VAL A 30 -8.73 -6.20 -10.46
CA VAL A 30 -8.61 -7.27 -11.46
C VAL A 30 -7.17 -7.70 -11.76
N ASN A 31 -6.15 -6.88 -11.43
CA ASN A 31 -4.78 -7.09 -11.91
C ASN A 31 -4.18 -8.43 -11.48
N LEU A 32 -4.38 -8.85 -10.23
CA LEU A 32 -3.84 -10.13 -9.76
C LEU A 32 -4.52 -11.32 -10.48
N LEU A 33 -5.83 -11.24 -10.72
CA LEU A 33 -6.54 -12.23 -11.50
C LEU A 33 -6.03 -12.24 -12.97
N TYR A 34 -5.81 -11.06 -13.56
CA TYR A 34 -5.21 -10.89 -14.88
C TYR A 34 -3.82 -11.51 -14.96
N HIS A 35 -2.97 -11.32 -13.94
CA HIS A 35 -1.64 -11.94 -13.88
C HIS A 35 -1.71 -13.46 -13.89
N VAL A 36 -2.67 -14.05 -13.18
CA VAL A 36 -2.82 -15.50 -13.07
C VAL A 36 -3.50 -16.09 -14.31
N GLN A 37 -4.57 -15.47 -14.82
CA GLN A 37 -5.41 -16.07 -15.87
C GLN A 37 -4.94 -15.70 -17.28
N THR A 38 -4.55 -14.45 -17.50
CA THR A 38 -4.20 -13.94 -18.84
C THR A 38 -2.71 -13.99 -19.10
N VAL A 39 -1.91 -13.43 -18.20
CA VAL A 39 -0.43 -13.42 -18.32
C VAL A 39 0.14 -14.81 -18.01
N LYS A 40 -0.58 -15.59 -17.18
CA LYS A 40 -0.22 -16.96 -16.75
C LYS A 40 1.12 -17.01 -16.03
N LEU A 41 1.33 -16.08 -15.13
CA LEU A 41 2.55 -16.04 -14.32
C LEU A 41 2.61 -17.24 -13.38
N ASP A 42 3.77 -17.86 -13.30
CA ASP A 42 4.05 -18.86 -12.29
C ASP A 42 4.19 -18.24 -10.89
N PRO A 43 4.16 -19.04 -9.80
CA PRO A 43 4.20 -18.50 -8.44
C PRO A 43 5.44 -17.65 -8.13
N LEU A 44 6.61 -17.98 -8.68
CA LEU A 44 7.82 -17.18 -8.51
C LEU A 44 7.69 -15.82 -9.22
N GLN A 45 7.19 -15.84 -10.46
CA GLN A 45 6.96 -14.64 -11.25
C GLN A 45 5.95 -13.69 -10.57
N LEU A 46 4.86 -14.22 -10.00
CA LEU A 46 3.87 -13.45 -9.24
C LEU A 46 4.50 -12.69 -8.06
N VAL A 47 5.39 -13.32 -7.34
CA VAL A 47 6.05 -12.67 -6.21
C VAL A 47 7.17 -11.74 -6.66
N LEU A 48 7.90 -12.08 -7.73
CA LEU A 48 8.95 -11.22 -8.28
C LEU A 48 8.41 -9.87 -8.78
N ILE A 49 7.22 -9.83 -9.40
CA ILE A 49 6.63 -8.55 -9.84
C ILE A 49 6.39 -7.61 -8.66
N GLY A 50 5.97 -8.13 -7.50
CA GLY A 50 5.83 -7.34 -6.30
C GLY A 50 7.17 -6.92 -5.69
N ALA A 51 8.12 -7.84 -5.57
CA ALA A 51 9.46 -7.51 -5.08
C ALA A 51 10.16 -6.44 -5.95
N VAL A 52 9.98 -6.47 -7.28
CA VAL A 52 10.50 -5.46 -8.20
C VAL A 52 9.82 -4.10 -8.00
N LEU A 53 8.51 -4.10 -7.73
CA LEU A 53 7.79 -2.89 -7.37
C LEU A 53 8.36 -2.26 -6.10
N GLU A 54 8.44 -3.03 -5.02
CA GLU A 54 8.96 -2.54 -3.73
C GLU A 54 10.42 -2.07 -3.83
N LEU A 55 11.24 -2.79 -4.59
CA LEU A 55 12.62 -2.38 -4.87
C LEU A 55 12.65 -1.05 -5.64
N SER A 56 11.77 -0.85 -6.61
CA SER A 56 11.67 0.40 -7.36
C SER A 56 11.28 1.55 -6.46
N VAL A 57 10.27 1.38 -5.61
CA VAL A 57 9.86 2.36 -4.61
C VAL A 57 11.02 2.68 -3.65
N PHE A 58 11.64 1.64 -3.09
CA PHE A 58 12.76 1.78 -2.16
C PHE A 58 13.93 2.60 -2.73
N LEU A 59 14.33 2.32 -3.98
CA LEU A 59 15.47 2.99 -4.62
C LEU A 59 15.17 4.43 -5.06
N PHE A 60 13.94 4.69 -5.51
CA PHE A 60 13.60 5.97 -6.14
C PHE A 60 12.91 6.97 -5.20
N GLU A 61 12.48 6.60 -3.99
CA GLU A 61 11.80 7.52 -3.06
C GLU A 61 12.64 8.76 -2.74
N ILE A 62 13.93 8.59 -2.44
CA ILE A 62 14.84 9.71 -2.16
C ILE A 62 15.12 10.57 -3.41
N PRO A 63 15.52 10.01 -4.57
CA PRO A 63 15.74 10.80 -5.77
C PRO A 63 14.54 11.61 -6.22
N THR A 64 13.35 11.03 -6.19
CA THR A 64 12.13 11.73 -6.62
C THR A 64 11.70 12.81 -5.64
N GLY A 65 11.88 12.59 -4.34
CA GLY A 65 11.69 13.60 -3.32
C GLY A 65 12.59 14.83 -3.53
N VAL A 66 13.85 14.61 -3.97
CA VAL A 66 14.76 15.73 -4.35
C VAL A 66 14.18 16.56 -5.49
N VAL A 67 13.61 15.93 -6.52
CA VAL A 67 12.98 16.66 -7.64
C VAL A 67 11.79 17.48 -7.15
N SER A 68 10.97 16.92 -6.27
CA SER A 68 9.81 17.60 -5.68
C SER A 68 10.21 18.85 -4.90
N ASP A 69 11.26 18.76 -4.09
CA ASP A 69 11.67 19.84 -3.18
C ASP A 69 12.49 20.94 -3.88
N LEU A 70 13.29 20.59 -4.92
CA LEU A 70 14.17 21.55 -5.60
C LEU A 70 13.55 22.19 -6.83
N LYS A 71 12.63 21.50 -7.51
CA LYS A 71 12.09 22.00 -8.78
C LYS A 71 10.65 22.47 -8.69
N SER A 72 9.75 21.55 -8.32
CA SER A 72 8.31 21.82 -8.25
C SER A 72 7.57 20.58 -7.75
N ARG A 73 6.71 20.77 -6.75
CA ARG A 73 5.82 19.70 -6.28
C ARG A 73 4.78 19.34 -7.33
N LYS A 74 4.22 20.35 -8.02
CA LYS A 74 3.29 20.17 -9.13
C LYS A 74 3.91 19.33 -10.24
N LEU A 75 5.14 19.65 -10.67
CA LEU A 75 5.84 18.90 -11.71
C LEU A 75 6.07 17.44 -11.29
N SER A 76 6.49 17.22 -10.06
CA SER A 76 6.67 15.89 -9.47
C SER A 76 5.38 15.08 -9.56
N ILE A 77 4.26 15.61 -9.08
CA ILE A 77 2.96 14.94 -9.07
C ILE A 77 2.51 14.60 -10.50
N ILE A 78 2.70 15.51 -11.46
CA ILE A 78 2.32 15.29 -12.87
C ILE A 78 3.16 14.16 -13.48
N ILE A 79 4.49 14.20 -13.32
CA ILE A 79 5.39 13.12 -13.78
C ILE A 79 4.96 11.79 -13.16
N GLY A 80 4.66 11.78 -11.87
CA GLY A 80 4.21 10.58 -11.17
C GLY A 80 2.96 9.95 -11.80
N TYR A 81 1.90 10.73 -12.04
CA TYR A 81 0.68 10.21 -12.65
C TYR A 81 0.86 9.78 -14.10
N VAL A 82 1.73 10.45 -14.88
CA VAL A 82 2.08 10.00 -16.23
C VAL A 82 2.78 8.65 -16.19
N LEU A 83 3.77 8.47 -15.32
CA LEU A 83 4.51 7.20 -15.19
C LEU A 83 3.61 6.07 -14.70
N ILE A 84 2.74 6.32 -13.71
CA ILE A 84 1.74 5.35 -13.24
C ILE A 84 0.83 4.93 -14.42
N GLY A 85 0.32 5.93 -15.16
CA GLY A 85 -0.56 5.67 -16.29
C GLY A 85 0.12 4.87 -17.42
N ILE A 86 1.37 5.20 -17.75
CA ILE A 86 2.17 4.44 -18.73
C ILE A 86 2.40 3.01 -18.22
N GLY A 87 2.74 2.82 -16.94
CA GLY A 87 2.91 1.48 -16.34
C GLY A 87 1.66 0.63 -16.51
N PHE A 88 0.49 1.16 -16.13
CA PHE A 88 -0.77 0.44 -16.27
C PHE A 88 -1.15 0.16 -17.74
N LEU A 89 -0.84 1.07 -18.68
CA LEU A 89 -1.07 0.81 -20.10
C LEU A 89 -0.16 -0.31 -20.63
N ILE A 90 1.12 -0.31 -20.26
CA ILE A 90 2.06 -1.38 -20.63
C ILE A 90 1.54 -2.72 -20.09
N GLU A 91 1.14 -2.77 -18.81
CA GLU A 91 0.62 -3.98 -18.17
C GLU A 91 -0.65 -4.50 -18.85
N GLY A 92 -1.62 -3.61 -19.11
CA GLY A 92 -2.91 -4.00 -19.66
C GLY A 92 -2.90 -4.37 -21.15
N VAL A 93 -1.96 -3.78 -21.92
CA VAL A 93 -1.88 -4.02 -23.37
C VAL A 93 -1.00 -5.21 -23.72
N PHE A 94 0.07 -5.44 -22.98
CA PHE A 94 1.08 -6.46 -23.29
C PHE A 94 1.14 -7.56 -22.22
N PRO A 95 0.45 -8.70 -22.40
CA PRO A 95 0.34 -9.75 -21.37
C PRO A 95 1.57 -10.68 -21.32
N TYR A 96 2.74 -10.10 -21.03
CA TYR A 96 3.99 -10.84 -20.90
C TYR A 96 4.67 -10.54 -19.56
N PHE A 97 5.34 -11.51 -18.97
CA PHE A 97 6.07 -11.33 -17.71
C PHE A 97 7.00 -10.12 -17.72
N VAL A 98 7.81 -9.98 -18.78
CA VAL A 98 8.77 -8.87 -18.89
C VAL A 98 8.08 -7.50 -18.94
N THR A 99 6.97 -7.39 -19.66
CA THR A 99 6.20 -6.15 -19.76
C THR A 99 5.53 -5.79 -18.45
N VAL A 100 5.05 -6.79 -17.70
CA VAL A 100 4.53 -6.57 -16.33
C VAL A 100 5.66 -6.10 -15.39
N LEU A 101 6.88 -6.66 -15.46
CA LEU A 101 8.03 -6.16 -14.69
C LEU A 101 8.35 -4.69 -15.01
N VAL A 102 8.40 -4.33 -16.30
CA VAL A 102 8.63 -2.94 -16.72
C VAL A 102 7.51 -2.04 -16.23
N ALA A 103 6.27 -2.50 -16.26
CA ALA A 103 5.13 -1.78 -15.71
C ALA A 103 5.27 -1.53 -14.20
N GLN A 104 5.70 -2.55 -13.42
CA GLN A 104 5.93 -2.39 -11.98
C GLN A 104 7.02 -1.35 -11.69
N ILE A 105 8.09 -1.33 -12.47
CA ILE A 105 9.15 -0.30 -12.35
C ILE A 105 8.58 1.08 -12.67
N ALA A 106 7.84 1.22 -13.77
CA ALA A 106 7.31 2.51 -14.21
C ALA A 106 6.33 3.11 -13.19
N TRP A 107 5.33 2.33 -12.74
CA TRP A 107 4.38 2.85 -11.77
C TRP A 107 4.96 2.95 -10.36
N GLY A 108 5.92 2.11 -9.98
CA GLY A 108 6.65 2.23 -8.72
C GLY A 108 7.41 3.56 -8.62
N ILE A 109 8.18 3.89 -9.67
CA ILE A 109 8.85 5.21 -9.78
C ILE A 109 7.79 6.33 -9.79
N GLY A 110 6.71 6.18 -10.56
CA GLY A 110 5.62 7.15 -10.60
C GLY A 110 4.98 7.38 -9.24
N TYR A 111 4.79 6.32 -8.45
CA TYR A 111 4.28 6.41 -7.10
C TYR A 111 5.19 7.24 -6.19
N THR A 112 6.50 7.05 -6.24
CA THR A 112 7.45 7.84 -5.42
C THR A 112 7.45 9.32 -5.78
N PHE A 113 7.19 9.69 -7.03
CA PHE A 113 7.00 11.08 -7.45
C PHE A 113 5.73 11.71 -6.84
N THR A 114 4.68 10.93 -6.59
CA THR A 114 3.42 11.44 -5.99
C THR A 114 3.45 11.38 -4.47
N SER A 115 4.16 10.40 -3.91
CA SER A 115 4.27 10.16 -2.47
C SER A 115 4.90 11.36 -1.75
N GLY A 116 4.24 11.85 -0.70
CA GLY A 116 4.70 13.04 0.02
C GLY A 116 4.48 14.37 -0.72
N SER A 117 4.70 14.41 -2.05
CA SER A 117 4.59 15.63 -2.85
C SER A 117 3.20 16.25 -2.83
N GLN A 118 2.14 15.42 -2.84
CA GLN A 118 0.75 15.88 -2.79
C GLN A 118 0.41 16.54 -1.46
N GLN A 119 0.82 15.92 -0.36
CA GLN A 119 0.61 16.45 0.99
C GLN A 119 1.39 17.75 1.20
N ALA A 120 2.64 17.78 0.74
CA ALA A 120 3.47 18.95 0.83
C ALA A 120 2.91 20.10 -0.03
N TRP A 121 2.49 19.83 -1.28
CA TRP A 121 1.88 20.85 -2.13
C TRP A 121 0.66 21.51 -1.48
N ILE A 122 -0.30 20.72 -0.98
CA ILE A 122 -1.49 21.31 -0.37
C ILE A 122 -1.18 22.05 0.93
N ALA A 123 -0.19 21.58 1.72
CA ALA A 123 0.25 22.27 2.91
C ALA A 123 0.89 23.63 2.59
N ASP A 124 1.71 23.69 1.52
CA ASP A 124 2.30 24.93 1.04
C ASP A 124 1.21 25.94 0.59
N GLU A 125 0.18 25.45 -0.13
CA GLU A 125 -0.85 26.32 -0.71
C GLU A 125 -1.87 26.87 0.31
N ILE A 126 -2.22 26.11 1.36
CA ILE A 126 -3.28 26.49 2.30
C ILE A 126 -2.80 26.73 3.74
N GLY A 127 -1.52 26.43 4.03
CA GLY A 127 -0.89 26.49 5.36
C GLY A 127 -1.09 25.19 6.16
N GLU A 128 -0.08 24.85 6.97
CA GLU A 128 0.00 23.59 7.74
C GLU A 128 -1.18 23.37 8.70
N GLU A 129 -1.66 24.43 9.36
CA GLU A 129 -2.77 24.35 10.31
C GLU A 129 -4.06 23.83 9.65
N ARG A 130 -4.32 24.26 8.41
CA ARG A 130 -5.52 23.86 7.65
C ARG A 130 -5.32 22.52 6.96
N ALA A 131 -4.09 22.18 6.60
CA ALA A 131 -3.75 20.96 5.86
C ALA A 131 -4.21 19.70 6.58
N SER A 132 -4.09 19.62 7.91
CA SER A 132 -4.53 18.48 8.73
C SER A 132 -6.00 18.11 8.52
N LEU A 133 -6.90 19.09 8.47
CA LEU A 133 -8.32 18.86 8.21
C LEU A 133 -8.57 18.45 6.75
N VAL A 134 -7.79 18.99 5.83
CA VAL A 134 -7.90 18.68 4.40
C VAL A 134 -7.40 17.27 4.11
N PHE A 135 -6.37 16.79 4.80
CA PHE A 135 -5.93 15.38 4.72
C PHE A 135 -7.04 14.41 5.10
N ILE A 136 -7.78 14.69 6.19
CA ILE A 136 -8.91 13.84 6.61
C ILE A 136 -10.02 13.84 5.54
N LYS A 137 -10.32 15.00 4.95
CA LYS A 137 -11.33 15.09 3.90
C LYS A 137 -10.86 14.40 2.61
N GLY A 138 -9.58 14.53 2.25
CA GLY A 138 -8.96 13.82 1.14
C GLY A 138 -9.04 12.29 1.31
N ALA A 139 -8.71 11.78 2.49
CA ALA A 139 -8.84 10.35 2.79
C ALA A 139 -10.29 9.86 2.64
N LYS A 140 -11.28 10.62 3.12
CA LYS A 140 -12.71 10.30 2.93
C LYS A 140 -13.10 10.29 1.45
N ALA A 141 -12.61 11.25 0.67
CA ALA A 141 -12.86 11.31 -0.78
C ALA A 141 -12.22 10.10 -1.49
N GLY A 142 -10.99 9.72 -1.13
CA GLY A 142 -10.33 8.53 -1.64
C GLY A 142 -11.10 7.25 -1.33
N ASN A 143 -11.55 7.07 -0.09
CA ASN A 143 -12.36 5.91 0.30
C ASN A 143 -13.68 5.84 -0.50
N LEU A 144 -14.30 6.97 -0.77
CA LEU A 144 -15.49 7.03 -1.63
C LEU A 144 -15.15 6.62 -3.07
N GLY A 145 -14.01 7.11 -3.60
CA GLY A 145 -13.50 6.69 -4.91
C GLY A 145 -13.29 5.17 -4.99
N GLN A 146 -12.71 4.56 -3.96
CA GLN A 146 -12.50 3.11 -3.87
C GLN A 146 -13.83 2.33 -3.91
N ILE A 147 -14.81 2.73 -3.10
CA ILE A 147 -16.12 2.05 -3.04
C ILE A 147 -16.83 2.12 -4.40
N ILE A 148 -16.80 3.28 -5.06
CA ILE A 148 -17.41 3.47 -6.37
C ILE A 148 -16.66 2.68 -7.44
N ALA A 149 -15.34 2.61 -7.36
CA ALA A 149 -14.50 1.98 -8.38
C ALA A 149 -14.75 0.48 -8.53
N ILE A 150 -14.94 -0.25 -7.44
CA ILE A 150 -15.04 -1.72 -7.47
C ILE A 150 -16.18 -2.20 -8.39
N PRO A 151 -17.44 -1.74 -8.26
CA PRO A 151 -18.51 -2.15 -9.17
C PRO A 151 -18.23 -1.82 -10.64
N PHE A 152 -17.65 -0.64 -10.92
CA PHE A 152 -17.29 -0.27 -12.28
C PHE A 152 -16.15 -1.11 -12.84
N SER A 153 -15.15 -1.44 -12.01
CA SER A 153 -14.07 -2.34 -12.41
C SER A 153 -14.60 -3.74 -12.71
N ILE A 154 -15.51 -4.27 -11.88
CA ILE A 154 -16.18 -5.55 -12.15
C ILE A 154 -16.93 -5.50 -13.47
N LEU A 155 -17.70 -4.44 -13.72
CA LEU A 155 -18.46 -4.28 -14.96
C LEU A 155 -17.55 -4.25 -16.19
N MET A 156 -16.47 -3.46 -16.14
CA MET A 156 -15.50 -3.39 -17.24
C MET A 156 -14.75 -4.74 -17.44
N GLY A 157 -14.31 -5.34 -16.34
CA GLY A 157 -13.59 -6.61 -16.35
C GLY A 157 -14.45 -7.81 -16.75
N TYR A 158 -15.78 -7.71 -16.61
CA TYR A 158 -16.72 -8.70 -17.12
C TYR A 158 -16.66 -8.78 -18.67
N PHE A 159 -16.48 -7.67 -19.36
CA PHE A 159 -16.34 -7.67 -20.82
C PHE A 159 -14.93 -8.06 -21.26
N MET A 160 -13.92 -7.58 -20.56
CA MET A 160 -12.51 -7.86 -20.84
C MET A 160 -11.68 -7.63 -19.57
N ILE A 161 -11.00 -8.66 -19.08
CA ILE A 161 -10.30 -8.64 -17.79
C ILE A 161 -9.23 -7.53 -17.66
N ASN A 162 -8.56 -7.19 -18.76
CA ASN A 162 -7.55 -6.13 -18.80
C ASN A 162 -8.14 -4.72 -19.06
N LEU A 163 -9.43 -4.59 -19.38
CA LEU A 163 -10.05 -3.30 -19.68
C LEU A 163 -9.97 -2.32 -18.50
N PRO A 164 -10.24 -2.71 -17.23
CA PRO A 164 -10.06 -1.82 -16.09
C PRO A 164 -8.62 -1.31 -15.94
N ILE A 165 -7.62 -2.14 -16.25
CA ILE A 165 -6.19 -1.79 -16.19
C ILE A 165 -5.88 -0.71 -17.23
N ILE A 166 -6.30 -0.92 -18.49
CA ILE A 166 -6.11 0.03 -19.60
C ILE A 166 -6.82 1.36 -19.30
N ILE A 167 -8.09 1.31 -18.90
CA ILE A 167 -8.87 2.52 -18.56
C ILE A 167 -8.23 3.25 -17.38
N SER A 168 -7.76 2.54 -16.37
CA SER A 168 -7.02 3.14 -15.26
C SER A 168 -5.79 3.90 -15.76
N GLY A 169 -4.99 3.29 -16.64
CA GLY A 169 -3.81 3.93 -17.22
C GLY A 169 -4.14 5.21 -17.98
N LEU A 170 -5.16 5.18 -18.86
CA LEU A 170 -5.63 6.35 -19.59
C LEU A 170 -6.16 7.45 -18.65
N CYS A 171 -6.91 7.06 -17.63
CA CYS A 171 -7.45 7.99 -16.65
C CYS A 171 -6.36 8.64 -15.78
N MET A 172 -5.28 7.91 -15.42
CA MET A 172 -4.13 8.48 -14.70
C MET A 172 -3.41 9.53 -15.55
N ILE A 173 -3.21 9.27 -16.86
CA ILE A 173 -2.65 10.27 -17.78
C ILE A 173 -3.63 11.45 -17.92
N GLY A 174 -4.92 11.20 -18.02
CA GLY A 174 -5.96 12.25 -18.02
C GLY A 174 -5.92 13.10 -16.75
N LEU A 175 -5.70 12.49 -15.58
CA LEU A 175 -5.51 13.22 -14.33
C LEU A 175 -4.26 14.10 -14.38
N ALA A 176 -3.14 13.59 -14.91
CA ALA A 176 -1.93 14.40 -15.09
C ALA A 176 -2.20 15.63 -15.98
N VAL A 177 -2.91 15.46 -17.10
CA VAL A 177 -3.31 16.56 -17.99
C VAL A 177 -4.23 17.56 -17.27
N TYR A 178 -5.19 17.06 -16.50
CA TYR A 178 -6.05 17.92 -15.66
C TYR A 178 -5.21 18.76 -14.70
N LEU A 179 -4.21 18.16 -14.03
CA LEU A 179 -3.34 18.86 -13.08
C LEU A 179 -2.42 19.87 -13.78
N MET A 180 -1.95 19.60 -14.99
CA MET A 180 -1.17 20.58 -15.76
C MET A 180 -1.96 21.88 -15.93
N ILE A 181 -3.28 21.80 -16.18
CA ILE A 181 -4.16 22.93 -16.50
C ILE A 181 -4.65 23.63 -15.23
N PHE A 182 -5.13 22.88 -14.24
CA PHE A 182 -5.90 23.40 -13.12
C PHE A 182 -5.14 23.48 -11.79
N MET A 183 -4.05 22.72 -11.62
CA MET A 183 -3.25 22.78 -10.42
C MET A 183 -2.36 24.00 -10.42
N LYS A 184 -2.47 24.83 -9.38
CA LYS A 184 -1.60 25.97 -9.14
C LYS A 184 -0.49 25.61 -8.16
N GLU A 185 0.62 26.31 -8.28
CA GLU A 185 1.74 26.25 -7.37
C GLU A 185 2.24 27.69 -7.16
N GLU A 186 1.57 28.40 -6.25
CA GLU A 186 1.82 29.83 -6.02
C GLU A 186 2.71 30.07 -4.78
N ASN A 187 2.66 29.16 -3.80
CA ASN A 187 3.34 29.30 -2.53
C ASN A 187 4.57 28.39 -2.39
N PHE A 188 4.92 27.65 -3.44
CA PHE A 188 6.10 26.81 -3.45
C PHE A 188 7.38 27.65 -3.31
N LYS A 189 8.22 27.27 -2.38
CA LYS A 189 9.58 27.79 -2.22
C LYS A 189 10.56 26.67 -2.45
N ALA A 190 11.30 26.73 -3.57
CA ALA A 190 12.37 25.79 -3.83
C ALA A 190 13.41 25.90 -2.71
N LEU A 191 13.84 24.78 -2.18
CA LEU A 191 14.99 24.75 -1.27
C LEU A 191 16.26 25.05 -2.09
N ASP A 192 17.13 25.93 -1.57
CA ASP A 192 18.46 26.11 -2.15
C ASP A 192 19.28 24.81 -2.08
N ILE A 193 20.18 24.63 -3.06
CA ILE A 193 21.00 23.41 -3.13
C ILE A 193 21.81 23.21 -1.83
N GLU A 194 22.29 24.30 -1.22
CA GLU A 194 23.02 24.27 0.06
C GLU A 194 22.08 23.87 1.21
N GLU A 195 20.85 24.40 1.26
CA GLU A 195 19.83 23.98 2.22
C GLU A 195 19.45 22.52 2.03
N ARG A 196 19.39 22.03 0.78
CA ARG A 196 19.09 20.62 0.50
C ARG A 196 20.24 19.70 0.90
N ILE A 197 21.49 20.08 0.66
CA ILE A 197 22.66 19.34 1.16
C ILE A 197 22.65 19.30 2.68
N SER A 198 22.31 20.42 3.31
CA SER A 198 22.07 20.49 4.76
C SER A 198 20.90 19.60 5.19
N THR A 199 19.80 19.59 4.44
CA THR A 199 18.63 18.72 4.72
C THR A 199 18.97 17.25 4.55
N LEU A 200 19.71 16.85 3.50
CA LEU A 200 20.21 15.49 3.34
C LEU A 200 21.21 15.11 4.44
N GLY A 201 22.06 16.05 4.84
CA GLY A 201 22.95 15.92 6.01
C GLY A 201 22.13 15.70 7.28
N SER A 202 21.12 16.53 7.50
CA SER A 202 20.17 16.40 8.62
C SER A 202 19.35 15.11 8.55
N MET A 203 18.93 14.65 7.36
CA MET A 203 18.30 13.33 7.20
C MET A 203 19.25 12.19 7.58
N LYS A 204 20.51 12.26 7.13
CA LYS A 204 21.54 11.28 7.52
C LYS A 204 21.79 11.30 9.03
N GLU A 205 21.84 12.47 9.61
CA GLU A 205 21.95 12.68 11.06
C GLU A 205 20.69 12.16 11.78
N ASN A 206 19.50 12.48 11.26
CA ASN A 206 18.23 11.97 11.81
C ASN A 206 18.15 10.45 11.70
N ILE A 207 18.57 9.83 10.59
CA ILE A 207 18.67 8.37 10.48
C ILE A 207 19.69 7.83 11.49
N GLY A 208 20.83 8.48 11.66
CA GLY A 208 21.81 8.16 12.70
C GLY A 208 21.22 8.25 14.11
N ASN A 209 20.47 9.30 14.37
CA ASN A 209 19.75 9.52 15.64
C ASN A 209 18.66 8.45 15.83
N ILE A 210 17.89 8.09 14.80
CA ILE A 210 16.89 7.02 14.85
C ILE A 210 17.55 5.68 15.14
N ILE A 211 18.66 5.35 14.48
CA ILE A 211 19.43 4.14 14.74
C ILE A 211 19.95 4.13 16.17
N SER A 212 20.49 5.25 16.65
CA SER A 212 20.97 5.42 18.02
C SER A 212 19.83 5.29 19.02
N TYR A 213 18.71 5.99 18.78
CA TYR A 213 17.51 5.92 19.59
C TYR A 213 16.89 4.52 19.58
N SER A 214 16.87 3.85 18.43
CA SER A 214 16.38 2.46 18.32
C SER A 214 17.27 1.48 19.04
N LYS A 215 18.58 1.73 19.09
CA LYS A 215 19.52 0.96 19.93
C LYS A 215 19.28 1.20 21.42
N ALA A 216 18.91 2.41 21.80
CA ALA A 216 18.61 2.78 23.19
C ALA A 216 17.19 2.36 23.61
N SER A 217 16.20 2.51 22.74
CA SER A 217 14.80 2.17 23.00
C SER A 217 14.47 0.73 22.62
N PHE A 218 14.19 -0.08 23.64
CA PHE A 218 13.77 -1.47 23.46
C PHE A 218 12.47 -1.58 22.65
N ILE A 219 11.47 -0.75 22.93
CA ILE A 219 10.15 -0.78 22.27
C ILE A 219 10.28 -0.44 20.77
N MET A 220 11.15 0.53 20.44
CA MET A 220 11.40 0.91 19.05
C MET A 220 12.04 -0.23 18.24
N ARG A 221 13.01 -0.94 18.85
CA ARG A 221 13.58 -2.13 18.20
C ARG A 221 12.53 -3.21 17.92
N MET A 222 11.63 -3.44 18.88
CA MET A 222 10.53 -4.41 18.70
C MET A 222 9.63 -3.99 17.53
N LEU A 223 9.28 -2.71 17.42
CA LEU A 223 8.45 -2.20 16.34
C LEU A 223 9.09 -2.41 14.97
N PHE A 224 10.38 -2.09 14.81
CA PHE A 224 11.07 -2.31 13.52
C PHE A 224 11.24 -3.80 13.19
N LEU A 225 11.49 -4.65 14.19
CA LEU A 225 11.51 -6.09 13.97
C LEU A 225 10.12 -6.61 13.57
N ILE A 226 9.04 -6.10 14.16
CA ILE A 226 7.67 -6.42 13.75
C ILE A 226 7.44 -6.01 12.29
N ALA A 227 7.80 -4.79 11.89
CA ALA A 227 7.67 -4.33 10.51
C ALA A 227 8.44 -5.24 9.54
N LEU A 228 9.68 -5.63 9.87
CA LEU A 228 10.47 -6.54 9.04
C LEU A 228 9.79 -7.91 8.83
N PHE A 229 9.29 -8.53 9.91
CA PHE A 229 8.63 -9.83 9.82
C PHE A 229 7.25 -9.74 9.15
N VAL A 230 6.55 -8.60 9.29
CA VAL A 230 5.33 -8.31 8.54
C VAL A 230 5.64 -8.23 7.05
N GLY A 231 6.69 -7.52 6.64
CA GLY A 231 7.16 -7.49 5.26
C GLY A 231 7.52 -8.88 4.72
N PHE A 232 8.23 -9.71 5.50
CA PHE A 232 8.63 -11.05 5.07
C PHE A 232 7.45 -11.94 4.67
N TYR A 233 6.30 -11.86 5.37
CA TYR A 233 5.18 -12.74 5.07
C TYR A 233 4.20 -12.16 4.05
N SER A 234 4.04 -10.81 4.04
CA SER A 234 2.94 -10.16 3.36
C SER A 234 2.99 -10.35 1.86
N GLU A 235 4.15 -10.15 1.24
CA GLU A 235 4.31 -10.24 -0.21
C GLU A 235 3.95 -11.62 -0.75
N GLY A 236 4.35 -12.69 -0.04
CA GLY A 236 3.99 -14.05 -0.43
C GLY A 236 2.47 -14.27 -0.43
N PHE A 237 1.78 -13.86 0.61
CA PHE A 237 0.33 -14.01 0.68
C PHE A 237 -0.38 -13.11 -0.35
N ASP A 238 0.02 -11.83 -0.45
CA ASP A 238 -0.65 -10.84 -1.29
C ASP A 238 -0.53 -11.17 -2.79
N ARG A 239 0.49 -11.91 -3.20
CA ARG A 239 0.68 -12.34 -4.60
C ARG A 239 0.16 -13.74 -4.90
N LEU A 240 0.12 -14.65 -3.91
CA LEU A 240 -0.20 -16.05 -4.15
C LEU A 240 -1.63 -16.45 -3.79
N TRP A 241 -2.40 -15.61 -3.07
CA TRP A 241 -3.72 -16.00 -2.57
C TRP A 241 -4.72 -16.35 -3.67
N ILE A 242 -4.76 -15.60 -4.79
CA ILE A 242 -5.65 -15.93 -5.93
C ILE A 242 -5.22 -17.22 -6.60
N ALA A 243 -3.92 -17.41 -6.85
CA ALA A 243 -3.42 -18.63 -7.46
C ALA A 243 -3.77 -19.86 -6.60
N HIS A 244 -3.57 -19.79 -5.28
CA HIS A 244 -3.98 -20.85 -4.35
C HIS A 244 -5.50 -21.07 -4.34
N PHE A 245 -6.27 -19.98 -4.33
CA PHE A 245 -7.72 -20.04 -4.36
C PHE A 245 -8.23 -20.76 -5.60
N LEU A 246 -7.71 -20.44 -6.79
CA LEU A 246 -8.09 -21.07 -8.05
C LEU A 246 -7.64 -22.54 -8.14
N GLU A 247 -6.43 -22.85 -7.68
CA GLU A 247 -5.88 -24.22 -7.67
C GLU A 247 -6.73 -25.17 -6.82
N VAL A 248 -7.11 -24.74 -5.62
CA VAL A 248 -7.79 -25.59 -4.62
C VAL A 248 -9.29 -25.68 -4.84
N SER A 249 -9.91 -24.62 -5.32
CA SER A 249 -11.36 -24.50 -5.37
C SER A 249 -12.02 -25.23 -6.54
N ASN A 250 -11.23 -25.76 -7.51
CA ASN A 250 -11.73 -26.32 -8.77
C ASN A 250 -12.65 -25.35 -9.56
N ILE A 251 -12.60 -24.05 -9.26
CA ILE A 251 -13.39 -22.99 -9.91
C ILE A 251 -12.74 -22.58 -11.25
N SER A 252 -11.57 -23.14 -11.58
CA SER A 252 -10.92 -22.95 -12.89
C SER A 252 -11.81 -23.32 -14.10
N ALA A 253 -12.91 -24.02 -13.85
CA ALA A 253 -13.97 -24.26 -14.85
C ALA A 253 -14.91 -23.05 -15.06
N LEU A 254 -14.85 -22.01 -14.21
CA LEU A 254 -15.61 -20.78 -14.41
C LEU A 254 -14.96 -19.96 -15.54
N THR A 255 -15.79 -19.27 -16.31
CA THR A 255 -15.32 -18.32 -17.31
C THR A 255 -14.68 -17.09 -16.64
N ASP A 256 -13.80 -16.40 -17.36
CA ASP A 256 -13.10 -15.21 -16.85
C ASP A 256 -14.06 -14.16 -16.30
N GLU A 257 -15.24 -13.98 -16.96
CA GLU A 257 -16.25 -13.02 -16.52
C GLU A 257 -16.80 -13.37 -15.13
N LYS A 258 -17.05 -14.66 -14.86
CA LYS A 258 -17.52 -15.12 -13.55
C LYS A 258 -16.45 -14.99 -12.47
N LEU A 259 -15.19 -15.22 -12.84
CA LEU A 259 -14.05 -15.04 -11.93
C LEU A 259 -13.87 -13.56 -11.56
N VAL A 260 -13.98 -12.63 -12.51
CA VAL A 260 -13.93 -11.18 -12.23
C VAL A 260 -15.06 -10.77 -11.27
N VAL A 261 -16.29 -11.23 -11.50
CA VAL A 261 -17.42 -10.94 -10.59
C VAL A 261 -17.17 -11.51 -9.21
N LEU A 262 -16.68 -12.75 -9.12
CA LEU A 262 -16.39 -13.38 -7.84
C LEU A 262 -15.28 -12.65 -7.07
N MET A 263 -14.13 -12.39 -7.70
CA MET A 263 -12.97 -11.77 -7.04
C MET A 263 -13.25 -10.31 -6.68
N GLY A 264 -13.87 -9.55 -7.58
CA GLY A 264 -14.30 -8.19 -7.29
C GLY A 264 -15.39 -8.13 -6.20
N GLY A 265 -16.33 -9.07 -6.20
CA GLY A 265 -17.33 -9.21 -5.14
C GLY A 265 -16.72 -9.49 -3.77
N ILE A 266 -15.72 -10.37 -3.70
CA ILE A 266 -14.95 -10.64 -2.48
C ILE A 266 -14.27 -9.37 -1.98
N GLN A 267 -13.58 -8.65 -2.87
CA GLN A 267 -12.92 -7.39 -2.52
C GLN A 267 -13.91 -6.34 -2.02
N PHE A 268 -15.08 -6.24 -2.64
CA PHE A 268 -16.14 -5.33 -2.19
C PHE A 268 -16.62 -5.67 -0.77
N ILE A 269 -16.83 -6.96 -0.47
CA ILE A 269 -17.18 -7.43 0.88
C ILE A 269 -16.09 -7.08 1.88
N VAL A 270 -14.80 -7.31 1.54
CA VAL A 270 -13.67 -6.96 2.40
C VAL A 270 -13.68 -5.48 2.73
N VAL A 271 -13.88 -4.60 1.74
CA VAL A 271 -13.92 -3.14 1.95
C VAL A 271 -15.08 -2.76 2.89
N LEU A 272 -16.27 -3.30 2.67
CA LEU A 272 -17.44 -3.00 3.52
C LEU A 272 -17.25 -3.49 4.97
N VAL A 273 -16.76 -4.72 5.15
CA VAL A 273 -16.54 -5.30 6.49
C VAL A 273 -15.40 -4.57 7.20
N SER A 274 -14.33 -4.20 6.48
CA SER A 274 -13.22 -3.40 7.03
C SER A 274 -13.69 -2.01 7.48
N PHE A 275 -14.54 -1.36 6.68
CA PHE A 275 -15.13 -0.08 7.07
C PHE A 275 -15.98 -0.19 8.34
N ALA A 276 -16.79 -1.23 8.46
CA ALA A 276 -17.57 -1.49 9.67
C ALA A 276 -16.68 -1.77 10.89
N ALA A 277 -15.62 -2.59 10.72
CA ALA A 277 -14.66 -2.91 11.78
C ALA A 277 -13.93 -1.66 12.28
N LEU A 278 -13.43 -0.82 11.36
CA LEU A 278 -12.77 0.45 11.69
C LEU A 278 -13.73 1.42 12.38
N HIS A 279 -15.00 1.48 11.97
CA HIS A 279 -16.01 2.30 12.63
C HIS A 279 -16.26 1.86 14.08
N LEU A 280 -16.36 0.55 14.32
CA LEU A 280 -16.50 -0.01 15.66
C LEU A 280 -15.25 0.25 16.52
N MET A 281 -14.07 0.09 15.94
CA MET A 281 -12.80 0.40 16.61
C MET A 281 -12.73 1.88 17.03
N ASN A 282 -13.12 2.81 16.16
CA ASN A 282 -13.12 4.24 16.46
C ASN A 282 -14.09 4.65 17.58
N ARG A 283 -15.16 3.89 17.79
CA ARG A 283 -16.09 4.06 18.90
C ARG A 283 -15.54 3.51 20.23
N SER A 284 -14.54 2.65 20.17
CA SER A 284 -13.91 2.07 21.35
C SER A 284 -12.85 3.00 21.93
N SER A 285 -12.47 2.82 23.21
CA SER A 285 -11.38 3.53 23.85
C SER A 285 -10.00 2.90 23.63
N ILE A 286 -9.90 1.88 22.79
CA ILE A 286 -8.67 1.10 22.55
C ILE A 286 -7.52 2.00 22.14
N HIS A 287 -7.77 2.97 21.25
CA HIS A 287 -6.76 3.91 20.75
C HIS A 287 -6.17 4.83 21.81
N GLN A 288 -6.81 4.95 22.99
CA GLN A 288 -6.34 5.83 24.07
C GLN A 288 -5.27 5.17 24.94
N ASN A 289 -5.28 3.83 25.07
CA ASN A 289 -4.42 3.08 25.97
C ASN A 289 -3.42 2.19 25.20
N LEU A 290 -2.11 2.44 25.38
CA LEU A 290 -1.04 1.68 24.71
C LEU A 290 -1.13 0.17 24.99
N ARG A 291 -1.45 -0.22 26.23
CA ARG A 291 -1.56 -1.64 26.58
C ARG A 291 -2.70 -2.32 25.84
N GLN A 292 -3.85 -1.64 25.69
CA GLN A 292 -4.97 -2.18 24.90
C GLN A 292 -4.57 -2.31 23.42
N ILE A 293 -3.84 -1.33 22.86
CA ILE A 293 -3.29 -1.42 21.49
C ILE A 293 -2.42 -2.68 21.35
N TYR A 294 -1.48 -2.91 22.29
CA TYR A 294 -0.60 -4.09 22.22
C TYR A 294 -1.36 -5.41 22.31
N VAL A 295 -2.39 -5.49 23.18
CA VAL A 295 -3.25 -6.69 23.28
C VAL A 295 -4.00 -6.92 21.98
N VAL A 296 -4.60 -5.88 21.40
CA VAL A 296 -5.34 -6.00 20.13
C VAL A 296 -4.40 -6.41 19.00
N LEU A 297 -3.21 -5.80 18.89
CA LEU A 297 -2.23 -6.15 17.87
C LEU A 297 -1.71 -7.59 18.02
N PHE A 298 -1.48 -8.06 19.26
CA PHE A 298 -1.12 -9.44 19.54
C PHE A 298 -2.23 -10.43 19.10
N VAL A 299 -3.48 -10.18 19.52
CA VAL A 299 -4.63 -11.03 19.17
C VAL A 299 -4.89 -11.00 17.66
N ALA A 300 -4.79 -9.83 17.04
CA ALA A 300 -4.93 -9.67 15.60
C ALA A 300 -3.84 -10.44 14.83
N SER A 301 -2.57 -10.35 15.25
CA SER A 301 -1.49 -11.11 14.63
C SER A 301 -1.68 -12.62 14.79
N LEU A 302 -2.15 -13.08 15.96
CA LEU A 302 -2.48 -14.48 16.18
C LEU A 302 -3.61 -14.94 15.25
N LEU A 303 -4.65 -14.10 15.09
CA LEU A 303 -5.76 -14.37 14.20
C LEU A 303 -5.31 -14.45 12.73
N VAL A 304 -4.40 -13.58 12.30
CA VAL A 304 -3.79 -13.64 10.96
C VAL A 304 -3.01 -14.94 10.76
N VAL A 305 -2.15 -15.34 11.71
CA VAL A 305 -1.38 -16.60 11.63
C VAL A 305 -2.30 -17.81 11.51
N ILE A 306 -3.31 -17.90 12.39
CA ILE A 306 -4.29 -19.01 12.36
C ILE A 306 -5.04 -19.01 11.03
N SER A 307 -5.46 -17.83 10.55
CA SER A 307 -6.21 -17.71 9.31
C SER A 307 -5.36 -18.00 8.06
N LEU A 308 -4.06 -17.66 8.05
CA LEU A 308 -3.12 -18.06 6.99
C LEU A 308 -2.98 -19.57 6.91
N ILE A 309 -2.81 -20.24 8.05
CA ILE A 309 -2.74 -21.70 8.14
C ILE A 309 -4.08 -22.30 7.69
N GLY A 310 -5.21 -21.75 8.19
CA GLY A 310 -6.54 -22.18 7.80
C GLY A 310 -6.79 -22.02 6.30
N PHE A 311 -6.37 -20.90 5.69
CA PHE A 311 -6.45 -20.64 4.26
C PHE A 311 -5.63 -21.67 3.47
N ALA A 312 -4.37 -21.95 3.88
CA ALA A 312 -3.49 -22.90 3.22
C ALA A 312 -4.03 -24.36 3.27
N PHE A 313 -4.75 -24.75 4.33
CA PHE A 313 -5.33 -26.08 4.46
C PHE A 313 -6.77 -26.20 3.96
N SER A 314 -7.42 -25.10 3.64
CA SER A 314 -8.80 -25.10 3.15
C SER A 314 -8.91 -25.81 1.81
N ARG A 315 -10.01 -26.54 1.63
CA ARG A 315 -10.37 -27.27 0.39
C ARG A 315 -11.68 -26.80 -0.21
N TYR A 316 -12.45 -26.01 0.53
CA TYR A 316 -13.77 -25.52 0.13
C TYR A 316 -13.73 -24.01 -0.10
N VAL A 317 -14.42 -23.55 -1.14
CA VAL A 317 -14.53 -22.12 -1.47
C VAL A 317 -14.94 -21.27 -0.27
N ILE A 318 -15.95 -21.72 0.47
CA ILE A 318 -16.49 -20.97 1.63
C ILE A 318 -15.41 -20.79 2.70
N SER A 319 -14.64 -21.83 3.04
CA SER A 319 -13.57 -21.73 4.04
C SER A 319 -12.42 -20.82 3.56
N LEU A 320 -12.03 -20.91 2.28
CA LEU A 320 -11.07 -19.99 1.68
C LEU A 320 -11.52 -18.55 1.79
N LEU A 321 -12.79 -18.25 1.46
CA LEU A 321 -13.36 -16.92 1.56
C LEU A 321 -13.38 -16.39 2.99
N ILE A 322 -13.82 -17.21 3.95
CA ILE A 322 -13.88 -16.83 5.36
C ILE A 322 -12.47 -16.45 5.85
N PHE A 323 -11.47 -17.31 5.66
CA PHE A 323 -10.11 -17.02 6.10
C PHE A 323 -9.51 -15.80 5.38
N TYR A 324 -9.73 -15.66 4.07
CA TYR A 324 -9.28 -14.49 3.32
C TYR A 324 -9.87 -13.17 3.89
N VAL A 325 -11.19 -13.13 4.10
CA VAL A 325 -11.86 -11.95 4.67
C VAL A 325 -11.32 -11.64 6.06
N ILE A 326 -11.14 -12.67 6.92
CA ILE A 326 -10.58 -12.48 8.25
C ILE A 326 -9.16 -11.88 8.17
N ILE A 327 -8.28 -12.42 7.31
CA ILE A 327 -6.92 -11.90 7.14
C ILE A 327 -6.97 -10.42 6.73
N GLN A 328 -7.71 -10.11 5.67
CA GLN A 328 -7.73 -8.75 5.12
C GLN A 328 -8.34 -7.73 6.08
N VAL A 329 -9.48 -8.05 6.69
CA VAL A 329 -10.15 -7.16 7.66
C VAL A 329 -9.26 -6.93 8.89
N THR A 330 -8.63 -8.00 9.39
CA THR A 330 -7.73 -7.90 10.55
C THR A 330 -6.53 -7.01 10.24
N ARG A 331 -5.89 -7.16 9.08
CA ARG A 331 -4.78 -6.29 8.64
C ARG A 331 -5.21 -4.83 8.53
N GLN A 332 -6.39 -4.54 7.95
CA GLN A 332 -6.91 -3.18 7.85
C GLN A 332 -7.16 -2.51 9.20
N VAL A 333 -7.46 -3.28 10.24
CA VAL A 333 -7.59 -2.77 11.61
C VAL A 333 -6.21 -2.57 12.27
N MET A 334 -5.23 -3.43 11.96
CA MET A 334 -3.89 -3.34 12.53
C MET A 334 -3.14 -2.08 12.10
N TYR A 335 -3.18 -1.70 10.82
CA TYR A 335 -2.43 -0.56 10.28
C TYR A 335 -2.61 0.74 11.09
N PRO A 336 -3.82 1.27 11.31
CA PRO A 336 -3.99 2.50 12.08
C PRO A 336 -3.59 2.34 13.56
N LEU A 337 -3.71 1.14 14.14
CA LEU A 337 -3.28 0.90 15.52
C LEU A 337 -1.75 0.93 15.66
N GLU A 338 -1.02 0.38 14.69
CA GLU A 338 0.44 0.47 14.62
C GLU A 338 0.91 1.91 14.44
N ASP A 339 0.21 2.70 13.63
CA ASP A 339 0.52 4.11 13.43
C ASP A 339 0.25 4.94 14.70
N ILE A 340 -0.85 4.65 15.41
CA ILE A 340 -1.12 5.26 16.71
C ILE A 340 -0.05 4.86 17.73
N TRP A 341 0.36 3.58 17.75
CA TRP A 341 1.44 3.14 18.62
C TRP A 341 2.74 3.89 18.33
N LEU A 342 3.18 3.91 17.06
CA LEU A 342 4.38 4.63 16.64
C LEU A 342 4.33 6.11 17.07
N ASN A 343 3.21 6.79 16.79
CA ASN A 343 3.01 8.18 17.18
C ASN A 343 3.14 8.43 18.68
N LYS A 344 2.71 7.47 19.52
CA LYS A 344 2.75 7.61 20.99
C LYS A 344 4.13 7.37 21.61
N ILE A 345 5.00 6.62 20.92
CA ILE A 345 6.33 6.30 21.44
C ILE A 345 7.43 7.22 20.94
N ILE A 346 7.16 8.04 19.94
CA ILE A 346 8.12 9.03 19.43
C ILE A 346 8.14 10.24 20.37
N PRO A 347 9.31 10.58 20.95
CA PRO A 347 9.40 11.66 21.94
C PRO A 347 9.31 13.05 21.31
N ASP A 348 9.79 13.21 20.06
CA ASP A 348 9.86 14.49 19.36
C ASP A 348 9.07 14.46 18.07
N SER A 349 8.16 15.44 17.93
CA SER A 349 7.33 15.58 16.74
C SER A 349 8.12 15.90 15.45
N SER A 350 9.28 16.56 15.60
CA SER A 350 10.13 16.97 14.45
C SER A 350 10.71 15.79 13.68
N ILE A 351 10.94 14.65 14.34
CA ILE A 351 11.49 13.42 13.72
C ILE A 351 10.44 12.37 13.40
N ARG A 352 9.16 12.67 13.66
CA ARG A 352 8.06 11.71 13.50
C ARG A 352 7.94 11.18 12.07
N ALA A 353 7.95 12.06 11.07
CA ALA A 353 7.88 11.68 9.66
C ALA A 353 9.02 10.73 9.26
N THR A 354 10.22 10.97 9.77
CA THR A 354 11.39 10.12 9.51
C THR A 354 11.22 8.72 10.13
N PHE A 355 10.61 8.60 11.32
CA PHE A 355 10.32 7.30 11.92
C PHE A 355 9.31 6.49 11.10
N PHE A 356 8.26 7.13 10.57
CA PHE A 356 7.31 6.48 9.68
C PHE A 356 7.98 6.02 8.37
N SER A 357 8.84 6.85 7.79
CA SER A 357 9.62 6.48 6.60
C SER A 357 10.53 5.29 6.87
N VAL A 358 11.27 5.29 7.99
CA VAL A 358 12.14 4.16 8.36
C VAL A 358 11.33 2.88 8.61
N LYS A 359 10.15 2.96 9.27
CA LYS A 359 9.25 1.81 9.42
C LYS A 359 8.87 1.23 8.05
N GLY A 360 8.46 2.09 7.10
CA GLY A 360 8.10 1.69 5.75
C GLY A 360 9.29 1.06 4.99
N GLN A 361 10.48 1.63 5.11
CA GLN A 361 11.70 1.09 4.49
C GLN A 361 12.08 -0.29 5.07
N VAL A 362 11.91 -0.50 6.37
CA VAL A 362 12.16 -1.80 7.01
C VAL A 362 11.15 -2.84 6.56
N ASP A 363 9.89 -2.48 6.43
CA ASP A 363 8.83 -3.34 5.86
C ASP A 363 9.15 -3.71 4.40
N ALA A 364 9.52 -2.73 3.56
CA ALA A 364 9.93 -2.96 2.18
C ALA A 364 11.14 -3.91 2.06
N ILE A 365 12.15 -3.77 2.94
CA ILE A 365 13.27 -4.71 3.01
C ILE A 365 12.76 -6.13 3.30
N GLY A 366 11.79 -6.27 4.19
CA GLY A 366 11.12 -7.54 4.46
C GLY A 366 10.46 -8.12 3.21
N GLN A 367 9.70 -7.33 2.48
CA GLN A 367 9.01 -7.74 1.25
C GLN A 367 9.99 -8.14 0.14
N ILE A 368 11.02 -7.31 -0.11
CA ILE A 368 12.05 -7.58 -1.12
C ILE A 368 12.84 -8.85 -0.78
N GLY A 369 13.12 -9.10 0.50
CA GLY A 369 13.88 -10.28 0.92
C GLY A 369 13.04 -11.54 1.06
N GLY A 370 11.84 -11.42 1.65
CA GLY A 370 10.95 -12.55 1.94
C GLY A 370 10.19 -13.05 0.72
N GLY A 371 9.73 -12.12 -0.11
CA GLY A 371 8.92 -12.43 -1.28
C GLY A 371 9.56 -13.48 -2.20
N PRO A 372 10.74 -13.21 -2.78
CA PRO A 372 11.39 -14.17 -3.69
C PRO A 372 11.64 -15.54 -3.05
N VAL A 373 11.96 -15.60 -1.75
CA VAL A 373 12.13 -16.88 -1.02
C VAL A 373 10.83 -17.67 -1.01
N ILE A 374 9.70 -17.01 -0.71
CA ILE A 374 8.38 -17.64 -0.73
C ILE A 374 8.01 -18.08 -2.15
N GLY A 375 8.33 -17.26 -3.17
CA GLY A 375 8.12 -17.59 -4.58
C GLY A 375 8.88 -18.84 -5.01
N VAL A 376 10.15 -18.97 -4.64
CA VAL A 376 10.97 -20.18 -4.91
C VAL A 376 10.35 -21.40 -4.23
N ILE A 377 9.89 -21.28 -2.99
CA ILE A 377 9.22 -22.38 -2.26
C ILE A 377 7.90 -22.75 -2.95
N ALA A 378 7.12 -21.77 -3.42
CA ALA A 378 5.85 -22.02 -4.10
C ALA A 378 6.04 -22.77 -5.41
N THR A 379 7.07 -22.42 -6.19
CA THR A 379 7.39 -23.06 -7.48
C THR A 379 8.08 -24.42 -7.29
N GLY A 380 9.00 -24.53 -6.30
CA GLY A 380 9.75 -25.77 -6.06
C GLY A 380 8.95 -26.86 -5.35
N PHE A 381 7.93 -26.48 -4.58
CA PHE A 381 7.08 -27.41 -3.84
C PHE A 381 5.60 -27.19 -4.17
N THR A 382 4.89 -26.34 -3.43
CA THR A 382 3.48 -25.98 -3.66
C THR A 382 3.18 -24.60 -3.08
N ILE A 383 2.16 -23.93 -3.62
CA ILE A 383 1.67 -22.66 -3.07
C ILE A 383 1.20 -22.85 -1.62
N LYS A 384 0.58 -23.99 -1.30
CA LYS A 384 0.18 -24.34 0.07
C LYS A 384 1.36 -24.30 1.05
N ILE A 385 2.51 -24.92 0.70
CA ILE A 385 3.71 -24.93 1.56
C ILE A 385 4.25 -23.50 1.71
N ALA A 386 4.28 -22.73 0.63
CA ALA A 386 4.72 -21.33 0.66
C ALA A 386 3.86 -20.47 1.60
N LEU A 387 2.53 -20.64 1.59
CA LEU A 387 1.63 -19.95 2.51
C LEU A 387 1.81 -20.39 3.98
N ILE A 388 2.12 -21.66 4.24
CA ILE A 388 2.46 -22.14 5.58
C ILE A 388 3.78 -21.50 6.04
N VAL A 389 4.79 -21.43 5.16
CA VAL A 389 6.06 -20.74 5.47
C VAL A 389 5.82 -19.26 5.74
N SER A 390 4.95 -18.57 4.97
CA SER A 390 4.55 -17.21 5.26
C SER A 390 3.94 -17.07 6.67
N ALA A 391 3.07 -17.99 7.07
CA ALA A 391 2.51 -18.02 8.42
C ALA A 391 3.59 -18.22 9.50
N ILE A 392 4.56 -19.10 9.25
CA ILE A 392 5.71 -19.32 10.16
C ILE A 392 6.56 -18.06 10.27
N LEU A 393 6.85 -17.37 9.17
CA LEU A 393 7.60 -16.11 9.16
C LEU A 393 6.90 -14.99 9.95
N LEU A 394 5.58 -15.05 10.09
CA LEU A 394 4.82 -14.08 10.90
C LEU A 394 4.84 -14.45 12.40
N THR A 395 5.09 -15.71 12.78
CA THR A 395 5.01 -16.13 14.21
C THR A 395 5.95 -15.38 15.15
N PRO A 396 7.18 -14.94 14.77
CA PRO A 396 8.02 -14.12 15.64
C PRO A 396 7.35 -12.83 16.11
N VAL A 397 6.43 -12.26 15.31
CA VAL A 397 5.67 -11.05 15.66
C VAL A 397 4.85 -11.28 16.95
N LEU A 398 4.31 -12.48 17.15
CA LEU A 398 3.58 -12.83 18.37
C LEU A 398 4.48 -12.76 19.61
N LEU A 399 5.71 -13.27 19.49
CA LEU A 399 6.69 -13.21 20.58
C LEU A 399 7.09 -11.77 20.86
N LEU A 400 7.29 -10.95 19.82
CA LEU A 400 7.65 -9.54 19.95
C LEU A 400 6.55 -8.75 20.66
N TYR A 401 5.28 -8.91 20.26
CA TYR A 401 4.15 -8.27 20.96
C TYR A 401 4.01 -8.74 22.41
N LYS A 402 4.21 -10.05 22.67
CA LYS A 402 4.17 -10.60 24.05
C LYS A 402 5.25 -9.96 24.92
N VAL A 403 6.46 -9.80 24.38
CA VAL A 403 7.56 -9.14 25.10
C VAL A 403 7.28 -7.69 25.38
N VAL A 404 6.72 -6.93 24.39
CA VAL A 404 6.28 -5.55 24.59
C VAL A 404 5.19 -5.45 25.66
N LEU A 405 4.21 -6.34 25.64
CA LEU A 405 3.13 -6.43 26.65
C LEU A 405 3.65 -6.67 28.06
N ASN A 406 4.65 -7.53 28.24
CA ASN A 406 5.24 -7.83 29.55
C ASN A 406 5.98 -6.60 30.07
N LYS A 407 6.78 -5.92 29.24
CA LYS A 407 7.54 -4.74 29.61
C LYS A 407 6.65 -3.50 29.88
N SER A 408 5.45 -3.48 29.33
CA SER A 408 4.47 -2.41 29.63
C SER A 408 3.77 -2.57 30.99
N ARG A 409 4.09 -3.64 31.74
CA ARG A 409 3.60 -3.89 33.13
C ARG A 409 4.59 -3.41 34.19
N GLU A 410 5.85 -3.26 33.82
CA GLU A 410 6.93 -2.68 34.60
C GLU A 410 6.97 -1.15 34.45
#